data_96696243370a57ec2b742c31c7f328a4
#
_entry.id   96696243370a57ec2b742c31c7f328a4
#
_cell.length_a   1.000
_cell.length_b   1.000
_cell.length_c   1.000
_cell.angle_alpha   90.00
_cell.angle_beta   90.00
_cell.angle_gamma   90.00
#
_symmetry.space_group_name_H-M   'P 1'
#
loop_
_entity.id
_entity.type
_entity.pdbx_description
1 polymer ?
#
loop_
_entity_poly.entity_id
_entity_poly.type
_entity_poly.pdbx_seq_one_letter_code
_entity_poly.pdbx_strand_id
1 'polypeptide(L)'
;MCIRDRNSGASIYSIHPMFAFSNKFTDLEQLNNVYFSVEGKNISKDSDVIKLMDSLGNKYFTRGSDSSAKYHLASVVVSNLALSLFNIGTGYLTELGLSEDEAFEALYPLITGNINNIKEKGYRLSLTGPVARGDVSPVEKHLSVLKDSDIEIYKNLSMNLLKLRAEREFGENKDSLEKLVQSSEKYSELLKLLGGIE
;
A
#
# COMPACT_ATOMS: atom_id res chain seq x y z
N MET A 1 24.91 2.46 9.57
CA MET A 1 25.66 1.42 10.31
C MET A 1 27.11 1.89 10.47
N CYS A 2 27.58 2.07 11.70
CA CYS A 2 28.91 2.62 11.99
C CYS A 2 30.03 1.62 11.63
N ILE A 3 31.12 2.11 11.05
CA ILE A 3 32.31 1.28 10.71
C ILE A 3 32.92 0.66 11.98
N ARG A 4 32.80 1.32 13.14
CA ARG A 4 33.29 0.82 14.44
C ARG A 4 32.64 -0.50 14.87
N ASP A 5 31.38 -0.71 14.53
CA ASP A 5 30.63 -1.90 14.96
C ASP A 5 31.14 -3.17 14.24
N ARG A 6 31.69 -3.04 13.02
CA ARG A 6 32.19 -4.17 12.23
C ARG A 6 33.51 -4.75 12.77
N ASN A 7 34.26 -3.98 13.53
CA ASN A 7 35.59 -4.35 14.03
C ASN A 7 35.55 -4.87 15.47
N SER A 8 34.38 -4.90 16.12
CA SER A 8 34.23 -5.33 17.52
C SER A 8 34.14 -6.83 17.70
N GLY A 9 33.96 -7.62 16.61
CA GLY A 9 33.66 -9.05 16.69
C GLY A 9 32.22 -9.35 17.16
N ALA A 10 31.41 -8.33 17.43
CA ALA A 10 30.02 -8.50 17.86
C ALA A 10 29.09 -8.77 16.66
N SER A 11 28.02 -9.50 16.92
CA SER A 11 26.93 -9.67 15.96
C SER A 11 26.12 -8.37 15.87
N ILE A 12 25.95 -7.85 14.64
CA ILE A 12 25.27 -6.60 14.41
C ILE A 12 23.91 -6.86 13.78
N TYR A 13 22.87 -6.31 14.39
CA TYR A 13 21.49 -6.40 13.93
C TYR A 13 20.85 -5.02 13.83
N SER A 14 19.93 -4.86 12.88
CA SER A 14 19.01 -3.71 12.80
C SER A 14 17.60 -4.22 13.02
N ILE A 15 16.93 -3.70 14.04
CA ILE A 15 15.54 -4.02 14.37
C ILE A 15 14.71 -2.78 14.08
N HIS A 16 13.70 -2.91 13.21
CA HIS A 16 12.86 -1.78 12.82
C HIS A 16 11.39 -2.12 13.03
N PRO A 17 10.67 -1.40 13.90
CA PRO A 17 9.23 -1.56 14.07
C PRO A 17 8.48 -0.99 12.85
N MET A 18 7.54 -1.76 12.32
CA MET A 18 6.64 -1.30 11.24
C MET A 18 5.46 -0.53 11.86
N PHE A 19 5.75 0.67 12.32
CA PHE A 19 4.79 1.52 13.01
C PHE A 19 5.04 3.00 12.69
N ALA A 20 3.97 3.77 12.51
CA ALA A 20 4.03 5.21 12.28
C ALA A 20 4.07 5.95 13.61
N PHE A 21 5.26 6.28 14.09
CA PHE A 21 5.45 7.06 15.32
C PHE A 21 5.13 8.54 15.06
N SER A 22 4.07 9.05 15.67
CA SER A 22 3.71 10.47 15.61
C SER A 22 4.41 11.31 16.68
N ASN A 23 4.84 10.68 17.78
CA ASN A 23 5.56 11.32 18.87
C ASN A 23 6.46 10.32 19.60
N LYS A 24 7.28 10.80 20.53
CA LYS A 24 8.22 9.99 21.32
C LYS A 24 7.58 9.24 22.52
N PHE A 25 6.31 9.49 22.79
CA PHE A 25 5.57 8.90 23.92
C PHE A 25 4.45 7.99 23.41
N THR A 26 4.82 7.00 22.61
CA THR A 26 3.88 5.99 22.12
C THR A 26 3.49 5.05 23.26
N ASP A 27 2.20 4.78 23.39
CA ASP A 27 1.70 3.81 24.37
C ASP A 27 2.23 2.41 24.04
N LEU A 28 2.74 1.71 25.07
CA LEU A 28 3.28 0.38 24.91
C LEU A 28 2.24 -0.62 24.41
N GLU A 29 0.96 -0.46 24.73
CA GLU A 29 -0.12 -1.32 24.23
C GLU A 29 -0.23 -1.27 22.70
N GLN A 30 0.02 -0.11 22.09
CA GLN A 30 0.03 0.03 20.65
C GLN A 30 1.16 -0.76 19.98
N LEU A 31 2.25 -1.02 20.70
CA LEU A 31 3.41 -1.75 20.21
C LEU A 31 3.26 -3.28 20.30
N ASN A 32 2.33 -3.81 21.08
CA ASN A 32 2.14 -5.25 21.28
C ASN A 32 1.81 -6.02 19.98
N ASN A 33 1.20 -5.35 18.99
CA ASN A 33 0.83 -5.97 17.71
C ASN A 33 1.69 -5.50 16.53
N VAL A 34 2.76 -4.76 16.80
CA VAL A 34 3.64 -4.25 15.76
C VAL A 34 4.51 -5.38 15.21
N TYR A 35 4.60 -5.46 13.88
CA TYR A 35 5.58 -6.29 13.22
C TYR A 35 6.95 -5.64 13.23
N PHE A 36 7.99 -6.44 13.43
CA PHE A 36 9.37 -5.98 13.34
C PHE A 36 10.07 -6.57 12.12
N SER A 37 10.87 -5.77 11.47
CA SER A 37 11.85 -6.23 10.49
C SER A 37 13.20 -6.37 11.19
N VAL A 38 13.83 -7.53 11.06
CA VAL A 38 15.14 -7.84 11.64
C VAL A 38 16.14 -8.06 10.50
N GLU A 39 17.16 -7.21 10.43
CA GLU A 39 18.24 -7.32 9.47
C GLU A 39 19.55 -7.72 10.15
N GLY A 40 20.28 -8.63 9.55
CA GLY A 40 21.60 -9.05 10.04
C GLY A 40 22.24 -10.10 9.12
N LYS A 41 23.50 -10.40 9.38
CA LYS A 41 24.19 -11.48 8.70
C LYS A 41 23.98 -12.81 9.46
N ASN A 42 23.71 -13.87 8.71
CA ASN A 42 23.63 -15.24 9.25
C ASN A 42 22.65 -15.39 10.42
N ILE A 43 21.47 -14.73 10.33
CA ILE A 43 20.43 -14.85 11.34
C ILE A 43 19.92 -16.30 11.34
N SER A 44 19.97 -16.94 12.52
CA SER A 44 19.41 -18.28 12.78
C SER A 44 18.47 -18.22 13.98
N LYS A 45 17.79 -19.32 14.27
CA LYS A 45 16.93 -19.44 15.46
C LYS A 45 17.70 -19.27 16.78
N ASP A 46 19.01 -19.56 16.77
CA ASP A 46 19.87 -19.45 17.96
C ASP A 46 20.47 -18.06 18.14
N SER A 47 20.26 -17.16 17.19
CA SER A 47 20.75 -15.78 17.26
C SER A 47 20.11 -15.03 18.43
N ASP A 48 20.88 -14.25 19.17
CA ASP A 48 20.39 -13.49 20.33
C ASP A 48 19.27 -12.51 19.97
N VAL A 49 19.31 -11.95 18.78
CA VAL A 49 18.24 -11.09 18.27
C VAL A 49 16.90 -11.84 18.14
N ILE A 50 16.95 -13.10 17.71
CA ILE A 50 15.73 -13.92 17.59
C ILE A 50 15.19 -14.28 18.97
N LYS A 51 16.05 -14.70 19.91
CA LYS A 51 15.64 -14.93 21.30
C LYS A 51 15.02 -13.69 21.94
N LEU A 52 15.57 -12.49 21.64
CA LEU A 52 15.00 -11.24 22.10
C LEU A 52 13.59 -11.02 21.50
N MET A 53 13.44 -11.17 20.18
CA MET A 53 12.13 -10.99 19.52
C MET A 53 11.09 -12.00 20.04
N ASP A 54 11.47 -13.24 20.23
CA ASP A 54 10.59 -14.28 20.81
C ASP A 54 10.18 -13.93 22.23
N SER A 55 11.08 -13.36 23.04
CA SER A 55 10.79 -12.93 24.41
C SER A 55 9.83 -11.74 24.48
N LEU A 56 9.84 -10.87 23.47
CA LEU A 56 8.91 -9.73 23.35
C LEU A 56 7.52 -10.15 22.89
N GLY A 57 7.37 -11.33 22.28
CA GLY A 57 6.10 -11.83 21.77
C GLY A 57 5.59 -11.14 20.51
N ASN A 58 6.32 -10.17 19.96
CA ASN A 58 5.96 -9.49 18.73
C ASN A 58 6.23 -10.36 17.50
N LYS A 59 5.40 -10.19 16.47
CA LYS A 59 5.66 -10.81 15.17
C LYS A 59 6.85 -10.11 14.49
N TYR A 60 7.67 -10.90 13.81
CA TYR A 60 8.81 -10.37 13.06
C TYR A 60 9.07 -11.18 11.80
N PHE A 61 9.88 -10.61 10.91
CA PHE A 61 10.49 -11.32 9.78
C PHE A 61 11.95 -10.90 9.64
N THR A 62 12.75 -11.81 9.15
CA THR A 62 14.17 -11.57 8.91
C THR A 62 14.40 -11.19 7.45
N ARG A 63 15.37 -10.31 7.21
CA ARG A 63 15.76 -9.89 5.87
C ARG A 63 17.27 -9.70 5.72
N GLY A 64 17.77 -9.89 4.51
CA GLY A 64 19.15 -9.56 4.15
C GLY A 64 19.34 -8.07 3.91
N SER A 65 20.58 -7.60 3.97
CA SER A 65 20.94 -6.20 3.75
C SER A 65 20.67 -5.69 2.33
N ASP A 66 20.60 -6.58 1.35
CA ASP A 66 20.26 -6.31 -0.05
C ASP A 66 18.78 -5.95 -0.27
N SER A 67 17.92 -6.32 0.67
CA SER A 67 16.47 -6.06 0.61
C SER A 67 16.03 -4.74 1.27
N SER A 68 16.95 -3.96 1.84
CA SER A 68 16.64 -2.75 2.61
C SER A 68 15.84 -1.70 1.82
N ALA A 69 16.22 -1.47 0.56
CA ALA A 69 15.50 -0.51 -0.30
C ALA A 69 14.07 -0.96 -0.60
N LYS A 70 13.87 -2.24 -0.91
CA LYS A 70 12.53 -2.81 -1.18
C LYS A 70 11.65 -2.77 0.07
N TYR A 71 12.20 -3.11 1.22
CA TYR A 71 11.51 -3.03 2.50
C TYR A 71 11.07 -1.58 2.81
N HIS A 72 12.00 -0.63 2.68
CA HIS A 72 11.70 0.78 2.91
C HIS A 72 10.65 1.31 1.93
N LEU A 73 10.77 0.96 0.65
CA LEU A 73 9.79 1.32 -0.37
C LEU A 73 8.39 0.83 -0.03
N ALA A 74 8.23 -0.43 0.43
CA ALA A 74 6.93 -0.96 0.84
C ALA A 74 6.30 -0.11 1.96
N SER A 75 7.11 0.29 2.96
CA SER A 75 6.64 1.16 4.05
C SER A 75 6.25 2.55 3.55
N VAL A 76 7.07 3.17 2.69
CA VAL A 76 6.82 4.50 2.12
C VAL A 76 5.52 4.51 1.29
N VAL A 77 5.29 3.48 0.47
CA VAL A 77 4.09 3.41 -0.38
C VAL A 77 2.80 3.42 0.46
N VAL A 78 2.74 2.64 1.54
CA VAL A 78 1.51 2.53 2.34
C VAL A 78 1.37 3.57 3.45
N SER A 79 2.40 4.35 3.73
CA SER A 79 2.38 5.43 4.71
C SER A 79 2.48 6.80 4.03
N ASN A 80 3.67 7.19 3.58
CA ASN A 80 3.91 8.55 3.07
C ASN A 80 3.15 8.84 1.76
N LEU A 81 3.17 7.90 0.79
CA LEU A 81 2.45 8.11 -0.47
C LEU A 81 0.93 8.02 -0.30
N ALA A 82 0.44 7.23 0.65
CA ALA A 82 -0.97 7.21 1.00
C ALA A 82 -1.45 8.56 1.56
N LEU A 83 -0.63 9.28 2.36
CA LEU A 83 -0.97 10.63 2.81
C LEU A 83 -1.17 11.59 1.63
N SER A 84 -0.34 11.46 0.58
CA SER A 84 -0.52 12.26 -0.64
C SER A 84 -1.86 11.97 -1.33
N LEU A 85 -2.26 10.70 -1.41
CA LEU A 85 -3.57 10.32 -1.97
C LEU A 85 -4.74 10.87 -1.14
N PHE A 86 -4.64 10.82 0.19
CA PHE A 86 -5.66 11.41 1.06
C PHE A 86 -5.77 12.91 0.85
N ASN A 87 -4.63 13.62 0.77
CA ASN A 87 -4.58 15.06 0.51
C ASN A 87 -5.19 15.42 -0.86
N ILE A 88 -4.93 14.65 -1.92
CA ILE A 88 -5.56 14.84 -3.24
C ILE A 88 -7.08 14.70 -3.11
N GLY A 89 -7.57 13.63 -2.48
CA GLY A 89 -9.00 13.41 -2.28
C GLY A 89 -9.67 14.52 -1.45
N THR A 90 -9.05 14.94 -0.35
CA THR A 90 -9.49 16.08 0.47
C THR A 90 -9.57 17.35 -0.37
N GLY A 91 -8.56 17.62 -1.22
CA GLY A 91 -8.53 18.77 -2.10
C GLY A 91 -9.75 18.87 -3.04
N TYR A 92 -10.22 17.78 -3.60
CA TYR A 92 -11.44 17.78 -4.44
C TYR A 92 -12.71 18.11 -3.64
N LEU A 93 -12.80 17.71 -2.36
CA LEU A 93 -13.95 18.07 -1.51
C LEU A 93 -13.88 19.53 -1.05
N THR A 94 -12.69 20.09 -0.83
CA THR A 94 -12.56 21.50 -0.49
C THR A 94 -12.97 22.42 -1.66
N GLU A 95 -12.78 22.00 -2.90
CA GLU A 95 -13.30 22.70 -4.08
C GLU A 95 -14.85 22.72 -4.15
N LEU A 96 -15.51 21.80 -3.43
CA LEU A 96 -16.96 21.79 -3.27
C LEU A 96 -17.45 22.64 -2.07
N GLY A 97 -16.53 23.31 -1.36
CA GLY A 97 -16.83 24.25 -0.29
C GLY A 97 -16.66 23.71 1.14
N LEU A 98 -16.17 22.49 1.34
CA LEU A 98 -15.86 21.98 2.67
C LEU A 98 -14.53 22.58 3.16
N SER A 99 -14.38 22.75 4.45
CA SER A 99 -13.07 22.97 5.06
C SER A 99 -12.21 21.69 4.92
N GLU A 100 -10.90 21.80 5.12
CA GLU A 100 -9.99 20.65 5.06
C GLU A 100 -10.36 19.57 6.09
N ASP A 101 -10.68 19.99 7.32
CA ASP A 101 -11.10 19.10 8.41
C ASP A 101 -12.42 18.37 8.07
N GLU A 102 -13.44 19.09 7.62
CA GLU A 102 -14.72 18.49 7.22
C GLU A 102 -14.56 17.52 6.05
N ALA A 103 -13.72 17.88 5.06
CA ALA A 103 -13.44 17.02 3.92
C ALA A 103 -12.75 15.72 4.34
N PHE A 104 -11.76 15.80 5.25
CA PHE A 104 -11.10 14.60 5.77
C PHE A 104 -12.04 13.75 6.63
N GLU A 105 -12.84 14.35 7.52
CA GLU A 105 -13.84 13.64 8.31
C GLU A 105 -14.86 12.90 7.42
N ALA A 106 -15.29 13.50 6.31
CA ALA A 106 -16.19 12.87 5.36
C ALA A 106 -15.56 11.65 4.65
N LEU A 107 -14.25 11.70 4.37
CA LEU A 107 -13.51 10.62 3.70
C LEU A 107 -13.03 9.53 4.68
N TYR A 108 -12.88 9.83 5.95
CA TYR A 108 -12.30 8.94 6.95
C TYR A 108 -13.03 7.57 7.05
N PRO A 109 -14.37 7.50 7.10
CA PRO A 109 -15.07 6.21 7.12
C PRO A 109 -14.84 5.38 5.85
N LEU A 110 -14.66 6.02 4.70
CA LEU A 110 -14.37 5.34 3.44
C LEU A 110 -12.96 4.73 3.45
N ILE A 111 -11.97 5.47 3.97
CA ILE A 111 -10.59 5.01 4.10
C ILE A 111 -10.51 3.82 5.06
N THR A 112 -11.04 3.96 6.26
CA THR A 112 -11.00 2.93 7.30
C THR A 112 -11.82 1.70 6.91
N GLY A 113 -12.95 1.88 6.26
CA GLY A 113 -13.78 0.80 5.74
C GLY A 113 -13.03 -0.04 4.71
N ASN A 114 -12.30 0.59 3.79
CA ASN A 114 -11.48 -0.13 2.82
C ASN A 114 -10.33 -0.91 3.49
N ILE A 115 -9.65 -0.32 4.48
CA ILE A 115 -8.57 -0.99 5.23
C ILE A 115 -9.11 -2.23 5.96
N ASN A 116 -10.27 -2.10 6.61
CA ASN A 116 -10.92 -3.21 7.30
C ASN A 116 -11.38 -4.32 6.33
N ASN A 117 -11.96 -3.96 5.19
CA ASN A 117 -12.32 -4.93 4.15
C ASN A 117 -11.09 -5.71 3.63
N ILE A 118 -9.97 -5.02 3.40
CA ILE A 118 -8.72 -5.66 2.96
C ILE A 118 -8.22 -6.64 4.04
N LYS A 119 -8.27 -6.26 5.31
CA LYS A 119 -7.87 -7.12 6.43
C LYS A 119 -8.73 -8.38 6.52
N GLU A 120 -10.03 -8.28 6.25
CA GLU A 120 -10.97 -9.39 6.36
C GLU A 120 -11.00 -10.29 5.13
N LYS A 121 -10.96 -9.72 3.93
CA LYS A 121 -11.25 -10.42 2.67
C LYS A 121 -10.08 -10.44 1.69
N GLY A 122 -9.01 -9.69 1.98
CA GLY A 122 -7.89 -9.47 1.06
C GLY A 122 -8.22 -8.47 -0.05
N TYR A 123 -7.20 -8.08 -0.80
CA TYR A 123 -7.29 -7.01 -1.81
C TYR A 123 -8.33 -7.28 -2.91
N ARG A 124 -8.33 -8.50 -3.47
CA ARG A 124 -9.18 -8.84 -4.62
C ARG A 124 -10.66 -8.80 -4.31
N LEU A 125 -11.06 -9.32 -3.15
CA LEU A 125 -12.46 -9.37 -2.74
C LEU A 125 -12.94 -8.03 -2.15
N SER A 126 -12.04 -7.16 -1.74
CA SER A 126 -12.35 -5.80 -1.28
C SER A 126 -12.48 -4.80 -2.42
N LEU A 127 -12.06 -5.16 -3.63
CA LEU A 127 -12.10 -4.28 -4.77
C LEU A 127 -13.54 -3.94 -5.18
N THR A 128 -13.85 -2.65 -5.18
CA THR A 128 -15.14 -2.06 -5.58
C THR A 128 -14.91 -0.87 -6.53
N GLY A 129 -15.97 -0.15 -6.88
CA GLY A 129 -15.87 1.07 -7.69
C GLY A 129 -15.96 0.85 -9.20
N PRO A 130 -15.91 1.93 -9.98
CA PRO A 130 -16.21 1.90 -11.42
C PRO A 130 -15.21 1.05 -12.21
N VAL A 131 -13.91 1.12 -11.91
CA VAL A 131 -12.90 0.29 -12.58
C VAL A 131 -13.17 -1.20 -12.37
N ALA A 132 -13.52 -1.60 -11.14
CA ALA A 132 -13.83 -3.00 -10.83
C ALA A 132 -15.07 -3.53 -11.58
N ARG A 133 -16.06 -2.67 -11.83
CA ARG A 133 -17.29 -3.03 -12.56
C ARG A 133 -17.18 -2.87 -14.06
N GLY A 134 -16.13 -2.19 -14.55
CA GLY A 134 -15.99 -1.87 -15.96
C GLY A 134 -16.88 -0.68 -16.38
N ASP A 135 -17.16 0.25 -15.47
CA ASP A 135 -18.02 1.41 -15.76
C ASP A 135 -17.20 2.51 -16.43
N VAL A 136 -17.22 2.58 -17.76
CA VAL A 136 -16.44 3.53 -18.57
C VAL A 136 -16.86 4.98 -18.30
N SER A 137 -18.17 5.28 -18.39
CA SER A 137 -18.68 6.67 -18.28
C SER A 137 -18.32 7.39 -16.96
N PRO A 138 -18.38 6.76 -15.76
CA PRO A 138 -17.85 7.40 -14.56
C PRO A 138 -16.34 7.69 -14.63
N VAL A 139 -15.54 6.82 -15.24
CA VAL A 139 -14.09 7.03 -15.37
C VAL A 139 -13.78 8.20 -16.32
N GLU A 140 -14.51 8.32 -17.45
CA GLU A 140 -14.42 9.48 -18.36
C GLU A 140 -14.76 10.79 -17.63
N LYS A 141 -15.84 10.79 -16.85
CA LYS A 141 -16.22 11.95 -16.02
C LYS A 141 -15.15 12.32 -15.01
N HIS A 142 -14.52 11.33 -14.36
CA HIS A 142 -13.39 11.59 -13.46
C HIS A 142 -12.25 12.27 -14.22
N LEU A 143 -11.84 11.71 -15.36
CA LEU A 143 -10.75 12.27 -16.17
C LEU A 143 -11.04 13.70 -16.65
N SER A 144 -12.31 14.05 -16.89
CA SER A 144 -12.69 15.40 -17.35
C SER A 144 -12.64 16.49 -16.26
N VAL A 145 -12.59 16.10 -14.98
CA VAL A 145 -12.54 17.03 -13.83
C VAL A 145 -11.24 16.94 -13.03
N LEU A 146 -10.35 16.02 -13.39
CA LEU A 146 -9.04 15.90 -12.76
C LEU A 146 -8.16 17.11 -13.07
N LYS A 147 -7.37 17.54 -12.09
CA LYS A 147 -6.24 18.45 -12.33
C LYS A 147 -5.18 17.74 -13.17
N ASP A 148 -4.51 18.49 -14.03
CA ASP A 148 -3.45 17.94 -14.88
C ASP A 148 -2.37 17.16 -14.10
N SER A 149 -2.02 17.64 -12.89
CA SER A 149 -1.08 16.99 -11.98
C SER A 149 -1.50 15.60 -11.53
N ASP A 150 -2.80 15.32 -11.52
CA ASP A 150 -3.37 14.12 -10.90
C ASP A 150 -3.74 13.03 -11.92
N ILE A 151 -3.75 13.40 -13.22
CA ILE A 151 -4.15 12.49 -14.31
C ILE A 151 -3.31 11.22 -14.33
N GLU A 152 -1.99 11.35 -14.30
CA GLU A 152 -1.09 10.20 -14.36
C GLU A 152 -1.19 9.31 -13.11
N ILE A 153 -1.35 9.91 -11.93
CA ILE A 153 -1.57 9.17 -10.68
C ILE A 153 -2.87 8.37 -10.77
N TYR A 154 -3.95 9.03 -11.20
CA TYR A 154 -5.26 8.39 -11.35
C TYR A 154 -5.21 7.21 -12.33
N LYS A 155 -4.63 7.41 -13.53
CA LYS A 155 -4.50 6.38 -14.56
C LYS A 155 -3.68 5.18 -14.06
N ASN A 156 -2.51 5.43 -13.48
CA ASN A 156 -1.62 4.37 -12.98
C ASN A 156 -2.25 3.55 -11.87
N LEU A 157 -2.92 4.20 -10.92
CA LEU A 157 -3.62 3.50 -9.84
C LEU A 157 -4.85 2.75 -10.35
N SER A 158 -5.63 3.33 -11.27
CA SER A 158 -6.76 2.65 -11.91
C SER A 158 -6.31 1.44 -12.72
N MET A 159 -5.16 1.50 -13.39
CA MET A 159 -4.56 0.35 -14.06
C MET A 159 -4.21 -0.77 -13.06
N ASN A 160 -3.68 -0.44 -11.88
CA ASN A 160 -3.45 -1.44 -10.84
C ASN A 160 -4.75 -2.08 -10.33
N LEU A 161 -5.82 -1.30 -10.18
CA LEU A 161 -7.14 -1.82 -9.81
C LEU A 161 -7.70 -2.73 -10.92
N LEU A 162 -7.49 -2.42 -12.19
CA LEU A 162 -7.89 -3.25 -13.32
C LEU A 162 -7.15 -4.59 -13.33
N LYS A 163 -5.86 -4.60 -13.01
CA LYS A 163 -5.07 -5.84 -12.83
C LYS A 163 -5.62 -6.68 -11.67
N LEU A 164 -5.90 -6.08 -10.53
CA LEU A 164 -6.51 -6.78 -9.38
C LEU A 164 -7.89 -7.37 -9.74
N ARG A 165 -8.67 -6.66 -10.57
CA ARG A 165 -9.94 -7.17 -11.09
C ARG A 165 -9.74 -8.40 -11.99
N ALA A 166 -8.75 -8.35 -12.85
CA ALA A 166 -8.39 -9.47 -13.71
C ALA A 166 -7.95 -10.70 -12.90
N GLU A 167 -7.09 -10.50 -11.91
CA GLU A 167 -6.63 -11.56 -11.02
C GLU A 167 -7.77 -12.17 -10.16
N ARG A 168 -8.77 -11.37 -9.79
CA ARG A 168 -9.96 -11.87 -9.07
C ARG A 168 -10.75 -12.87 -9.92
N GLU A 169 -10.82 -12.66 -11.24
CA GLU A 169 -11.62 -13.47 -12.14
C GLU A 169 -10.86 -14.64 -12.76
N PHE A 170 -9.61 -14.41 -13.13
CA PHE A 170 -8.80 -15.36 -13.91
C PHE A 170 -7.57 -15.91 -13.16
N GLY A 171 -7.40 -15.53 -11.87
CA GLY A 171 -6.24 -15.94 -11.06
C GLY A 171 -5.00 -15.08 -11.29
N GLU A 172 -3.96 -15.29 -10.48
CA GLU A 172 -2.66 -14.61 -10.56
C GLU A 172 -1.81 -15.19 -11.67
N ASN A 173 -1.99 -14.74 -12.89
CA ASN A 173 -1.13 -15.12 -14.00
C ASN A 173 -0.91 -13.95 -14.97
N LYS A 174 0.10 -14.07 -15.83
CA LYS A 174 0.49 -12.97 -16.74
C LYS A 174 -0.60 -12.58 -17.72
N ASP A 175 -1.46 -13.50 -18.08
CA ASP A 175 -2.47 -13.32 -19.12
C ASP A 175 -3.83 -12.87 -18.55
N SER A 176 -3.96 -12.71 -17.23
CA SER A 176 -5.24 -12.39 -16.58
C SER A 176 -5.83 -11.07 -17.07
N LEU A 177 -4.99 -10.05 -17.27
CA LEU A 177 -5.45 -8.75 -17.79
C LEU A 177 -5.92 -8.90 -19.25
N GLU A 178 -5.21 -9.61 -20.09
CA GLU A 178 -5.60 -9.87 -21.46
C GLU A 178 -6.94 -10.61 -21.54
N LYS A 179 -7.11 -11.65 -20.73
CA LYS A 179 -8.38 -12.39 -20.62
C LYS A 179 -9.53 -11.50 -20.18
N LEU A 180 -9.31 -10.60 -19.22
CA LEU A 180 -10.33 -9.65 -18.78
C LEU A 180 -10.72 -8.70 -19.91
N VAL A 181 -9.77 -8.16 -20.63
CA VAL A 181 -9.99 -7.24 -21.77
C VAL A 181 -10.74 -7.94 -22.90
N GLN A 182 -10.40 -9.19 -23.21
CA GLN A 182 -11.09 -10.00 -24.22
C GLN A 182 -12.50 -10.44 -23.78
N SER A 183 -12.77 -10.50 -22.47
CA SER A 183 -14.06 -10.97 -21.95
C SER A 183 -15.21 -9.99 -22.16
N SER A 184 -14.91 -8.69 -22.34
CA SER A 184 -15.94 -7.65 -22.49
C SER A 184 -15.35 -6.35 -23.05
N GLU A 185 -16.08 -5.74 -24.02
CA GLU A 185 -15.74 -4.48 -24.65
C GLU A 185 -15.49 -3.34 -23.63
N LYS A 186 -16.28 -3.27 -22.56
CA LYS A 186 -16.11 -2.25 -21.51
C LYS A 186 -14.71 -2.26 -20.86
N TYR A 187 -14.08 -3.43 -20.70
CA TYR A 187 -12.72 -3.49 -20.15
C TYR A 187 -11.66 -3.14 -21.20
N SER A 188 -11.92 -3.40 -22.47
CA SER A 188 -11.09 -2.90 -23.57
C SER A 188 -11.10 -1.37 -23.64
N GLU A 189 -12.29 -0.78 -23.57
CA GLU A 189 -12.45 0.69 -23.53
C GLU A 189 -11.76 1.31 -22.30
N LEU A 190 -11.93 0.72 -21.10
CA LEU A 190 -11.23 1.18 -19.90
C LEU A 190 -9.71 1.10 -20.06
N LEU A 191 -9.19 0.01 -20.61
CA LEU A 191 -7.76 -0.14 -20.82
C LEU A 191 -7.21 1.00 -21.71
N LYS A 192 -7.88 1.30 -22.82
CA LYS A 192 -7.52 2.39 -23.74
C LYS A 192 -7.57 3.75 -23.03
N LEU A 193 -8.64 4.01 -22.30
CA LEU A 193 -8.86 5.26 -21.57
C LEU A 193 -7.78 5.52 -20.51
N LEU A 194 -7.30 4.47 -19.86
CA LEU A 194 -6.24 4.51 -18.86
C LEU A 194 -4.82 4.54 -19.47
N GLY A 195 -4.69 4.53 -20.79
CA GLY A 195 -3.41 4.57 -21.49
C GLY A 195 -2.70 3.23 -21.62
N GLY A 196 -3.43 2.13 -21.51
CA GLY A 196 -2.94 0.80 -21.88
C GLY A 196 -2.76 0.70 -23.39
N ILE A 197 -1.66 0.09 -23.81
CA ILE A 197 -1.36 -0.15 -25.24
C ILE A 197 -2.27 -1.27 -25.73
N GLU A 198 -2.72 -1.14 -26.96
CA GLU A 198 -3.44 -2.17 -27.72
C GLU A 198 -2.59 -3.43 -27.95
#